data_64d4eedc986ae4a0118368f26af2d476
#
_entry.id   64d4eedc986ae4a0118368f26af2d476
#
_cell.length_a   1.000
_cell.length_b   1.000
_cell.length_c   1.000
_cell.angle_alpha   90.00
_cell.angle_beta   90.00
_cell.angle_gamma   90.00
#
_symmetry.space_group_name_H-M   'P 1'
#
loop_
_entity.id
_entity.type
_entity.pdbx_description
1 polymer ?
#
loop_
_entity_poly.entity_id
_entity_poly.type
_entity_poly.pdbx_seq_one_letter_code
_entity_poly.pdbx_strand_id
1 'polypeptide(L)'
;MSRETRELADIHLDAMAEINSWKENIAVRIETHSAVLRKEIDGAASYEGLSSKATLGELADLYKQKGKKDVSRLHKELNTVADHIKQTISINREIAERFAASVSSSLEMLTRIVNQTSTYGASGSYLQRPSAAVLINREA
;
A
#
# COMPACT_ATOMS: atom_id res chain seq x y z
N MET A 1 -3.15 -2.30 -10.28
CA MET A 1 -2.09 -2.84 -9.41
C MET A 1 -0.85 -3.31 -10.18
N SER A 2 -0.96 -4.09 -11.27
CA SER A 2 0.21 -4.43 -12.10
C SER A 2 0.92 -3.22 -12.73
N ARG A 3 0.18 -2.14 -13.08
CA ARG A 3 0.75 -0.88 -13.54
C ARG A 3 1.54 -0.20 -12.42
N GLU A 4 0.98 -0.11 -11.22
CA GLU A 4 1.66 0.47 -10.05
C GLU A 4 3.00 -0.23 -9.77
N THR A 5 3.02 -1.57 -9.78
CA THR A 5 4.25 -2.33 -9.56
C THR A 5 5.35 -1.99 -10.59
N ARG A 6 4.96 -1.76 -11.84
CA ARG A 6 5.89 -1.35 -12.90
C ARG A 6 6.39 0.08 -12.68
N GLU A 7 5.49 1.03 -12.45
CA GLU A 7 5.86 2.43 -12.26
C GLU A 7 6.70 2.65 -10.99
N LEU A 8 6.49 1.85 -9.94
CA LEU A 8 7.35 1.82 -8.76
C LEU A 8 8.76 1.31 -9.09
N ALA A 9 8.87 0.24 -9.89
CA ALA A 9 10.17 -0.30 -10.27
C ALA A 9 10.97 0.67 -11.16
N ASP A 10 10.28 1.44 -12.01
CA ASP A 10 10.88 2.42 -12.93
C ASP A 10 10.98 3.84 -12.34
N ILE A 11 10.48 4.05 -11.11
CA ILE A 11 10.55 5.31 -10.33
C ILE A 11 9.91 6.50 -11.07
N HIS A 12 8.76 6.28 -11.69
CA HIS A 12 7.99 7.33 -12.37
C HIS A 12 7.05 8.05 -11.38
N LEU A 13 7.52 9.13 -10.75
CA LEU A 13 6.79 9.84 -9.68
C LEU A 13 5.46 10.44 -10.16
N ASP A 14 5.40 11.02 -11.36
CA ASP A 14 4.16 11.61 -11.90
C ASP A 14 3.09 10.54 -12.14
N ALA A 15 3.50 9.40 -12.70
CA ALA A 15 2.60 8.25 -12.87
C ALA A 15 2.10 7.69 -11.54
N MET A 16 2.92 7.75 -10.49
CA MET A 16 2.53 7.32 -9.15
C MET A 16 1.45 8.21 -8.53
N ALA A 17 1.52 9.54 -8.73
CA ALA A 17 0.49 10.47 -8.27
C ALA A 17 -0.87 10.17 -8.92
N GLU A 18 -0.88 9.95 -10.24
CA GLU A 18 -2.09 9.56 -10.99
C GLU A 18 -2.66 8.22 -10.49
N ILE A 19 -1.81 7.22 -10.28
CA ILE A 19 -2.22 5.90 -9.77
C ILE A 19 -2.80 6.01 -8.37
N ASN A 20 -2.23 6.83 -7.49
CA ASN A 20 -2.75 7.04 -6.13
C ASN A 20 -4.14 7.68 -6.15
N SER A 21 -4.36 8.72 -6.94
CA SER A 21 -5.69 9.33 -7.11
C SER A 21 -6.74 8.32 -7.61
N TRP A 22 -6.34 7.47 -8.55
CA TRP A 22 -7.22 6.41 -9.04
C TRP A 22 -7.53 5.34 -7.98
N LYS A 23 -6.54 4.97 -7.15
CA LYS A 23 -6.72 4.04 -6.01
C LYS A 23 -7.68 4.59 -4.96
N GLU A 24 -7.57 5.87 -4.63
CA GLU A 24 -8.48 6.55 -3.71
C GLU A 24 -9.93 6.49 -4.21
N ASN A 25 -10.14 6.78 -5.50
CA ASN A 25 -11.47 6.68 -6.10
C ASN A 25 -12.04 5.25 -6.03
N ILE A 26 -11.20 4.25 -6.31
CA ILE A 26 -11.61 2.84 -6.17
C ILE A 26 -11.93 2.50 -4.71
N ALA A 27 -11.14 2.97 -3.75
CA ALA A 27 -11.38 2.70 -2.33
C ALA A 27 -12.74 3.22 -1.88
N VAL A 28 -13.10 4.45 -2.25
CA VAL A 28 -14.43 5.03 -1.96
C VAL A 28 -15.56 4.19 -2.58
N ARG A 29 -15.37 3.71 -3.82
CA ARG A 29 -16.37 2.85 -4.47
C ARG A 29 -16.51 1.50 -3.77
N ILE A 30 -15.41 0.90 -3.35
CA ILE A 30 -15.42 -0.37 -2.59
C ILE A 30 -16.15 -0.16 -1.26
N GLU A 31 -15.88 0.93 -0.53
CA GLU A 31 -16.55 1.24 0.72
C GLU A 31 -18.07 1.37 0.53
N THR A 32 -18.50 2.13 -0.48
CA THR A 32 -19.91 2.31 -0.83
C THR A 32 -20.59 0.97 -1.13
N HIS A 33 -20.00 0.14 -1.98
CA HIS A 33 -20.55 -1.16 -2.32
C HIS A 33 -20.53 -2.14 -1.15
N SER A 34 -19.50 -2.07 -0.29
CA SER A 34 -19.40 -2.91 0.91
C SER A 34 -20.50 -2.57 1.92
N ALA A 35 -20.85 -1.29 2.06
CA ALA A 35 -21.96 -0.87 2.94
C ALA A 35 -23.31 -1.41 2.43
N VAL A 36 -23.55 -1.34 1.12
CA VAL A 36 -24.76 -1.92 0.50
C VAL A 36 -24.78 -3.43 0.68
N LEU A 37 -23.68 -4.11 0.37
CA LEU A 37 -23.58 -5.57 0.52
C LEU A 37 -23.84 -6.01 1.96
N ARG A 38 -23.30 -5.30 2.94
CA ARG A 38 -23.52 -5.61 4.36
C ARG A 38 -25.01 -5.53 4.71
N LYS A 39 -25.71 -4.47 4.25
CA LYS A 39 -27.14 -4.32 4.45
C LYS A 39 -27.94 -5.48 3.85
N GLU A 40 -27.56 -5.92 2.65
CA GLU A 40 -28.22 -7.05 2.00
C GLU A 40 -27.95 -8.37 2.73
N ILE A 41 -26.72 -8.56 3.25
CA ILE A 41 -26.37 -9.73 4.08
C ILE A 41 -27.20 -9.74 5.36
N ASP A 42 -27.31 -8.60 6.05
CA ASP A 42 -28.09 -8.49 7.30
C ASP A 42 -29.59 -8.77 7.06
N GLY A 43 -30.13 -8.26 5.96
CA GLY A 43 -31.51 -8.54 5.54
C GLY A 43 -31.74 -10.02 5.23
N ALA A 44 -30.85 -10.62 4.45
CA ALA A 44 -30.94 -12.04 4.10
C ALA A 44 -30.72 -12.95 5.34
N ALA A 45 -29.78 -12.62 6.21
CA ALA A 45 -29.55 -13.35 7.46
C ALA A 45 -30.78 -13.31 8.36
N SER A 46 -31.41 -12.15 8.52
CA SER A 46 -32.64 -11.98 9.30
C SER A 46 -33.79 -12.81 8.72
N TYR A 47 -33.95 -12.81 7.38
CA TYR A 47 -34.97 -13.60 6.71
C TYR A 47 -34.77 -15.11 6.91
N GLU A 48 -33.53 -15.56 6.94
CA GLU A 48 -33.14 -16.98 7.14
C GLU A 48 -33.06 -17.39 8.61
N GLY A 49 -33.33 -16.48 9.55
CA GLY A 49 -33.26 -16.74 11.00
C GLY A 49 -31.84 -16.87 11.54
N LEU A 50 -30.85 -16.34 10.84
CA LEU A 50 -29.47 -16.26 11.30
C LEU A 50 -29.27 -15.06 12.24
N SER A 51 -28.16 -15.04 12.97
CA SER A 51 -27.76 -13.90 13.80
C SER A 51 -27.58 -12.63 12.95
N SER A 52 -27.89 -11.46 13.53
CA SER A 52 -27.61 -10.16 12.93
C SER A 52 -26.13 -9.87 12.68
N LYS A 53 -25.22 -10.74 13.13
CA LYS A 53 -23.78 -10.70 12.90
C LYS A 53 -23.32 -11.76 11.91
N ALA A 54 -24.27 -12.40 11.21
CA ALA A 54 -23.91 -13.43 10.23
C ALA A 54 -23.00 -12.88 9.14
N THR A 55 -22.01 -13.68 8.79
CA THR A 55 -21.06 -13.35 7.71
C THR A 55 -21.59 -13.81 6.35
N LEU A 56 -21.05 -13.23 5.27
CA LEU A 56 -21.34 -13.70 3.92
C LEU A 56 -20.98 -15.19 3.74
N GLY A 57 -19.95 -15.69 4.44
CA GLY A 57 -19.56 -17.10 4.42
C GLY A 57 -20.65 -18.00 4.98
N GLU A 58 -21.17 -17.68 6.17
CA GLU A 58 -22.24 -18.45 6.82
C GLU A 58 -23.51 -18.45 5.97
N LEU A 59 -23.85 -17.30 5.37
CA LEU A 59 -25.00 -17.20 4.46
C LEU A 59 -24.78 -18.03 3.18
N ALA A 60 -23.57 -18.03 2.63
CA ALA A 60 -23.21 -18.81 1.45
C ALA A 60 -23.28 -20.32 1.72
N ASP A 61 -22.87 -20.76 2.91
CA ASP A 61 -22.96 -22.17 3.31
C ASP A 61 -24.41 -22.60 3.52
N LEU A 62 -25.24 -21.77 4.14
CA LEU A 62 -26.67 -22.02 4.27
C LEU A 62 -27.36 -22.15 2.90
N TYR A 63 -27.10 -21.21 1.99
CA TYR A 63 -27.69 -21.26 0.65
C TYR A 63 -27.18 -22.44 -0.18
N LYS A 64 -25.94 -22.84 0.00
CA LYS A 64 -25.38 -24.05 -0.61
C LYS A 64 -26.14 -25.31 -0.14
N GLN A 65 -26.44 -25.42 1.16
CA GLN A 65 -27.25 -26.50 1.70
C GLN A 65 -28.69 -26.52 1.12
N LYS A 66 -29.25 -25.33 0.84
CA LYS A 66 -30.55 -25.18 0.18
C LYS A 66 -30.49 -25.34 -1.37
N GLY A 67 -29.35 -25.78 -1.91
CA GLY A 67 -29.16 -26.00 -3.35
C GLY A 67 -28.85 -24.73 -4.17
N LYS A 68 -28.78 -23.56 -3.55
CA LYS A 68 -28.46 -22.28 -4.21
C LYS A 68 -26.96 -22.07 -4.22
N LYS A 69 -26.27 -22.49 -5.28
CA LYS A 69 -24.80 -22.49 -5.38
C LYS A 69 -24.19 -21.13 -5.77
N ASP A 70 -24.99 -20.20 -6.29
CA ASP A 70 -24.47 -18.93 -6.83
C ASP A 70 -23.83 -18.05 -5.76
N VAL A 71 -24.42 -17.94 -4.57
CA VAL A 71 -23.85 -17.15 -3.46
C VAL A 71 -22.52 -17.71 -3.02
N SER A 72 -22.39 -19.03 -2.94
CA SER A 72 -21.13 -19.70 -2.59
C SER A 72 -20.05 -19.48 -3.66
N ARG A 73 -20.43 -19.46 -4.95
CA ARG A 73 -19.51 -19.16 -6.05
C ARG A 73 -19.02 -17.72 -5.97
N LEU A 74 -19.92 -16.74 -5.83
CA LEU A 74 -19.59 -15.34 -5.72
C LEU A 74 -18.74 -15.03 -4.47
N HIS A 75 -19.02 -15.66 -3.35
CA HIS A 75 -18.20 -15.56 -2.14
C HIS A 75 -16.77 -16.02 -2.38
N LYS A 76 -16.58 -17.16 -3.06
CA LYS A 76 -15.24 -17.64 -3.41
C LYS A 76 -14.50 -16.69 -4.36
N GLU A 77 -15.18 -16.20 -5.39
CA GLU A 77 -14.61 -15.23 -6.33
C GLU A 77 -14.18 -13.95 -5.60
N LEU A 78 -15.02 -13.43 -4.70
CA LEU A 78 -14.71 -12.25 -3.89
C LEU A 78 -13.46 -12.48 -3.01
N ASN A 79 -13.38 -13.62 -2.33
CA ASN A 79 -12.21 -13.96 -1.52
C ASN A 79 -10.94 -14.06 -2.37
N THR A 80 -11.01 -14.71 -3.54
CA THR A 80 -9.86 -14.81 -4.46
C THR A 80 -9.37 -13.43 -4.88
N VAL A 81 -10.27 -12.53 -5.23
CA VAL A 81 -9.92 -11.15 -5.60
C VAL A 81 -9.33 -10.38 -4.41
N ALA A 82 -9.92 -10.52 -3.22
CA ALA A 82 -9.43 -9.89 -2.00
C ALA A 82 -8.02 -10.34 -1.63
N ASP A 83 -7.73 -11.63 -1.74
CA ASP A 83 -6.41 -12.18 -1.45
C ASP A 83 -5.37 -11.73 -2.49
N HIS A 84 -5.74 -11.66 -3.76
CA HIS A 84 -4.86 -11.11 -4.80
C HIS A 84 -4.54 -9.62 -4.55
N ILE A 85 -5.53 -8.83 -4.14
CA ILE A 85 -5.34 -7.42 -3.76
C ILE A 85 -4.37 -7.31 -2.58
N LYS A 86 -4.57 -8.08 -1.51
CA LYS A 86 -3.69 -8.08 -0.33
C LYS A 86 -2.24 -8.42 -0.71
N GLN A 87 -2.05 -9.46 -1.51
CA GLN A 87 -0.73 -9.87 -1.97
C GLN A 87 -0.05 -8.75 -2.78
N THR A 88 -0.77 -8.12 -3.71
CA THR A 88 -0.22 -7.04 -4.54
C THR A 88 0.14 -5.82 -3.69
N ILE A 89 -0.69 -5.45 -2.71
CA ILE A 89 -0.40 -4.36 -1.76
C ILE A 89 0.88 -4.68 -0.97
N SER A 90 1.04 -5.91 -0.49
CA SER A 90 2.24 -6.33 0.25
C SER A 90 3.50 -6.21 -0.60
N ILE A 91 3.46 -6.66 -1.85
CA ILE A 91 4.60 -6.54 -2.78
C ILE A 91 4.94 -5.07 -3.05
N ASN A 92 3.93 -4.24 -3.35
CA ASN A 92 4.17 -2.83 -3.65
C ASN A 92 4.74 -2.08 -2.43
N ARG A 93 4.27 -2.41 -1.22
CA ARG A 93 4.82 -1.88 0.02
C ARG A 93 6.29 -2.26 0.19
N GLU A 94 6.64 -3.52 -0.02
CA GLU A 94 8.03 -3.99 0.07
C GLU A 94 8.95 -3.26 -0.92
N ILE A 95 8.51 -3.06 -2.17
CA ILE A 95 9.26 -2.32 -3.18
C ILE A 95 9.48 -0.86 -2.70
N ALA A 96 8.44 -0.19 -2.20
CA ALA A 96 8.52 1.18 -1.72
C ALA A 96 9.47 1.32 -0.51
N GLU A 97 9.42 0.38 0.45
CA GLU A 97 10.29 0.36 1.62
C GLU A 97 11.76 0.16 1.22
N ARG A 98 12.05 -0.76 0.28
CA ARG A 98 13.41 -0.99 -0.25
C ARG A 98 13.93 0.23 -0.98
N PHE A 99 13.09 0.89 -1.78
CA PHE A 99 13.45 2.12 -2.47
C PHE A 99 13.79 3.25 -1.48
N ALA A 100 12.93 3.49 -0.49
CA ALA A 100 13.17 4.49 0.55
C ALA A 100 14.48 4.24 1.31
N ALA A 101 14.77 2.98 1.65
CA ALA A 101 16.02 2.59 2.29
C ALA A 101 17.24 2.87 1.39
N SER A 102 17.15 2.58 0.09
CA SER A 102 18.21 2.85 -0.89
C SER A 102 18.50 4.35 -1.02
N VAL A 103 17.44 5.18 -1.11
CA VAL A 103 17.57 6.64 -1.16
C VAL A 103 18.23 7.17 0.11
N SER A 104 17.78 6.72 1.29
CA SER A 104 18.36 7.11 2.58
C SER A 104 19.85 6.77 2.66
N SER A 105 20.23 5.57 2.25
CA SER A 105 21.64 5.13 2.23
C SER A 105 22.49 5.98 1.27
N SER A 106 21.95 6.33 0.11
CA SER A 106 22.61 7.19 -0.87
C SER A 106 22.82 8.60 -0.33
N LEU A 107 21.83 9.17 0.36
CA LEU A 107 21.93 10.47 1.00
C LEU A 107 22.96 10.47 2.13
N GLU A 108 23.02 9.42 2.96
CA GLU A 108 24.03 9.26 3.98
C GLU A 108 25.44 9.21 3.39
N MET A 109 25.62 8.46 2.29
CA MET A 109 26.90 8.38 1.59
C MET A 109 27.33 9.75 1.06
N LEU A 110 26.42 10.48 0.39
CA LEU A 110 26.68 11.83 -0.09
C LEU A 110 27.05 12.79 1.05
N THR A 111 26.32 12.73 2.15
CA THR A 111 26.60 13.54 3.35
C THR A 111 27.98 13.25 3.91
N ARG A 112 28.39 11.99 3.96
CA ARG A 112 29.75 11.60 4.38
C ARG A 112 30.81 12.17 3.43
N ILE A 113 30.62 12.04 2.13
CA ILE A 113 31.57 12.56 1.12
C ILE A 113 31.72 14.08 1.29
N VAL A 114 30.62 14.83 1.40
CA VAL A 114 30.61 16.28 1.58
C VAL A 114 31.31 16.68 2.89
N ASN A 115 31.05 15.94 3.97
CA ASN A 115 31.65 16.25 5.28
C ASN A 115 33.12 15.77 5.40
N GLN A 116 33.58 14.84 4.56
CA GLN A 116 34.97 14.33 4.57
C GLN A 116 35.90 15.11 3.64
N THR A 117 35.40 16.08 2.85
CA THR A 117 36.26 16.98 2.09
C THR A 117 36.99 17.96 3.04
N SER A 118 37.98 17.45 3.76
CA SER A 118 39.01 18.26 4.38
C SER A 118 39.83 18.91 3.26
N THR A 119 39.55 20.16 2.97
CA THR A 119 40.27 20.93 1.94
C THR A 119 41.64 21.29 2.51
N TYR A 120 42.71 20.86 1.84
CA TYR A 120 44.05 21.41 2.09
C TYR A 120 44.06 22.89 1.80
N GLY A 121 44.40 23.71 2.76
CA GLY A 121 44.62 25.13 2.55
C GLY A 121 45.80 25.36 1.60
N ALA A 122 45.83 26.49 0.89
CA ALA A 122 46.91 26.87 -0.03
C ALA A 122 48.32 26.89 0.61
N SER A 123 48.39 26.81 1.94
CA SER A 123 49.63 26.74 2.74
C SER A 123 50.05 25.30 3.15
N GLY A 124 49.31 24.25 2.69
CA GLY A 124 49.59 22.85 3.07
C GLY A 124 49.20 22.48 4.51
N SER A 125 48.64 23.43 5.29
CA SER A 125 48.17 23.13 6.65
C SER A 125 46.76 22.55 6.65
N TYR A 126 46.49 21.59 7.52
CA TYR A 126 45.21 20.95 7.75
C TYR A 126 44.24 21.99 8.34
N LEU A 127 43.33 22.52 7.52
CA LEU A 127 42.24 23.34 8.02
C LEU A 127 41.09 22.41 8.43
N GLN A 128 41.02 22.06 9.72
CA GLN A 128 39.88 21.46 10.34
C GLN A 128 38.76 22.54 10.35
N ARG A 129 37.96 22.61 9.30
CA ARG A 129 36.71 23.37 9.39
C ARG A 129 35.80 22.64 10.37
N PRO A 130 35.23 23.34 11.37
CA PRO A 130 34.16 22.74 12.16
C PRO A 130 33.08 22.29 11.17
N SER A 131 32.68 21.05 11.26
CA SER A 131 31.60 20.47 10.46
C SER A 131 30.37 21.34 10.66
N ALA A 132 30.14 22.28 9.73
CA ALA A 132 28.85 22.92 9.61
C ALA A 132 27.89 21.78 9.25
N ALA A 133 27.17 21.29 10.23
CA ALA A 133 26.10 20.34 10.02
C ALA A 133 25.15 20.95 8.99
N VAL A 134 25.13 20.41 7.78
CA VAL A 134 24.07 20.69 6.83
C VAL A 134 22.84 20.05 7.44
N LEU A 135 22.09 20.85 8.22
CA LEU A 135 20.77 20.48 8.72
C LEU A 135 19.87 20.37 7.50
N ILE A 136 19.75 19.17 6.99
CA ILE A 136 18.67 18.84 6.08
C ILE A 136 17.42 18.86 6.96
N ASN A 137 16.62 19.91 6.82
CA ASN A 137 15.35 20.07 7.54
C ASN A 137 14.45 18.91 7.15
N ARG A 138 14.14 18.03 8.12
CA ARG A 138 13.36 16.82 7.94
C ARG A 138 11.92 17.09 8.36
N GLU A 139 11.34 18.17 7.81
CA GLU A 139 9.92 18.42 7.92
C GLU A 139 9.29 18.30 6.52
N ALA A 140 8.65 17.17 6.31
CA ALA A 140 7.65 16.94 5.29
C ALA A 140 6.61 15.96 5.86
#